data_296930b45255962346bc502dbf792476
#
_entry.id   296930b45255962346bc502dbf792476
#
_cell.length_a   1.000
_cell.length_b   1.000
_cell.length_c   1.000
_cell.angle_alpha   90.00
_cell.angle_beta   90.00
_cell.angle_gamma   90.00
#
_symmetry.space_group_name_H-M   'P 1'
#
loop_
_entity.id
_entity.type
_entity.pdbx_description
1 polymer ?
#
loop_
_entity_poly.entity_id
_entity_poly.type
_entity_poly.pdbx_seq_one_letter_code
_entity_poly.pdbx_strand_id
1 'polypeptide(L)'
;LPAAPCPGFSPGQKKAETMTRRKKIYEGKAKILYEGPEPGTLIQYFKDDATAFDGTKKAVLEGKGVINNRISEYIMTRLNAIGVQNHFIKRMSLREQLIKEVEIIPLEVVCRNIAAGSLSKRFGIPEGQTLPRSIIEFYLKDDKLGDPMVAEEHVTAFNWAQTQEIDDMMAMTLRVNDFLSGLFGAVGITLVDFKVEYGRVWENDFSRVLLADEISPDSCRLWDAATNEKLDKDRFRRDLGNVIESYTEVARRLGIMKEMPTVIQGGIH
;
A
#
# COMPACT_ATOMS: atom_id res chain seq x y z
N LEU A 1 10.30 71.33 -24.24
CA LEU A 1 10.94 70.36 -23.44
C LEU A 1 10.53 68.96 -23.90
N PRO A 2 11.45 68.06 -24.27
CA PRO A 2 11.10 66.74 -24.75
C PRO A 2 10.83 65.76 -23.54
N ALA A 3 9.84 64.89 -23.71
CA ALA A 3 9.42 63.88 -22.77
C ALA A 3 10.47 62.75 -22.60
N ALA A 4 10.67 62.32 -21.36
CA ALA A 4 11.57 61.24 -21.03
C ALA A 4 10.96 59.87 -21.40
N PRO A 5 11.77 58.85 -21.79
CA PRO A 5 11.27 57.52 -22.16
C PRO A 5 10.97 56.69 -20.91
N CYS A 6 9.88 55.92 -20.94
CA CYS A 6 9.49 54.94 -19.96
C CYS A 6 10.48 53.77 -19.90
N PRO A 7 10.79 53.22 -18.73
CA PRO A 7 11.65 52.02 -18.59
C PRO A 7 10.95 50.79 -19.11
N GLY A 8 11.62 50.06 -20.00
CA GLY A 8 11.16 48.82 -20.59
C GLY A 8 11.06 47.67 -19.55
N PHE A 9 9.95 46.99 -19.62
CA PHE A 9 9.72 45.76 -18.88
C PHE A 9 10.54 44.62 -19.53
N SER A 10 11.58 44.16 -18.86
CA SER A 10 12.29 42.91 -19.24
C SER A 10 11.46 41.72 -18.84
N PRO A 11 11.13 40.81 -19.76
CA PRO A 11 10.50 39.53 -19.35
C PRO A 11 11.51 38.68 -18.58
N GLY A 12 11.22 38.49 -17.30
CA GLY A 12 12.00 37.60 -16.42
C GLY A 12 12.13 36.22 -17.05
N GLN A 13 13.36 35.81 -17.33
CA GLN A 13 13.71 34.47 -17.69
C GLN A 13 13.30 33.53 -16.53
N LYS A 14 12.21 32.77 -16.72
CA LYS A 14 11.94 31.60 -15.91
C LYS A 14 13.13 30.65 -16.12
N LYS A 15 14.00 30.53 -15.14
CA LYS A 15 14.98 29.44 -15.07
C LYS A 15 14.21 28.15 -15.23
N ALA A 16 14.46 27.42 -16.30
CA ALA A 16 14.08 26.03 -16.44
C ALA A 16 14.77 25.31 -15.28
N GLU A 17 14.00 24.91 -14.28
CA GLU A 17 14.47 23.96 -13.26
C GLU A 17 14.85 22.68 -14.03
N THR A 18 16.14 22.47 -14.14
CA THR A 18 16.70 21.18 -14.60
C THR A 18 16.14 20.14 -13.65
N MET A 19 15.23 19.29 -14.12
CA MET A 19 14.75 18.13 -13.38
C MET A 19 15.97 17.25 -13.10
N THR A 20 16.58 17.44 -11.95
CA THR A 20 17.65 16.60 -11.45
C THR A 20 17.06 15.20 -11.32
N ARG A 21 17.60 14.23 -12.06
CA ARG A 21 17.12 12.84 -12.02
C ARG A 21 17.28 12.31 -10.60
N ARG A 22 16.17 12.08 -9.91
CA ARG A 22 16.16 11.60 -8.53
C ARG A 22 16.94 10.28 -8.43
N LYS A 23 17.75 10.14 -7.39
CA LYS A 23 18.50 8.90 -7.16
C LYS A 23 17.55 7.77 -6.77
N LYS A 24 17.54 6.69 -7.54
CA LYS A 24 16.80 5.49 -7.22
C LYS A 24 17.54 4.75 -6.10
N ILE A 25 16.84 4.49 -4.99
CA ILE A 25 17.37 3.78 -3.82
C ILE A 25 17.04 2.29 -3.91
N TYR A 26 15.80 1.96 -4.27
CA TYR A 26 15.31 0.59 -4.33
C TYR A 26 14.23 0.44 -5.40
N GLU A 27 14.15 -0.75 -6.00
CA GLU A 27 13.05 -1.12 -6.89
C GLU A 27 12.54 -2.52 -6.53
N GLY A 28 11.26 -2.58 -6.13
CA GLY A 28 10.54 -3.80 -5.86
C GLY A 28 9.56 -4.17 -6.98
N LYS A 29 8.74 -5.18 -6.71
CA LYS A 29 7.74 -5.72 -7.65
C LYS A 29 6.69 -4.66 -8.05
N ALA A 30 6.20 -3.87 -7.11
CA ALA A 30 5.09 -2.92 -7.32
C ALA A 30 5.49 -1.44 -7.09
N LYS A 31 6.68 -1.17 -6.55
CA LYS A 31 7.11 0.17 -6.13
C LYS A 31 8.56 0.44 -6.47
N ILE A 32 8.88 1.74 -6.57
CA ILE A 32 10.25 2.25 -6.64
C ILE A 32 10.41 3.28 -5.53
N LEU A 33 11.52 3.23 -4.81
CA LEU A 33 11.90 4.24 -3.83
C LEU A 33 13.01 5.12 -4.40
N TYR A 34 12.79 6.42 -4.32
CA TYR A 34 13.77 7.45 -4.68
C TYR A 34 14.14 8.25 -3.44
N GLU A 35 15.32 8.85 -3.46
CA GLU A 35 15.75 9.83 -2.46
C GLU A 35 14.74 10.97 -2.37
N GLY A 36 14.35 11.30 -1.14
CA GLY A 36 13.42 12.38 -0.84
C GLY A 36 14.07 13.77 -0.87
N PRO A 37 13.27 14.84 -0.81
CA PRO A 37 13.78 16.22 -0.83
C PRO A 37 14.47 16.61 0.47
N GLU A 38 14.21 15.91 1.57
CA GLU A 38 14.78 16.19 2.90
C GLU A 38 15.43 14.94 3.46
N PRO A 39 16.52 15.05 4.25
CA PRO A 39 17.13 13.91 4.93
C PRO A 39 16.08 13.11 5.73
N GLY A 40 16.16 11.79 5.71
CA GLY A 40 15.22 10.91 6.40
C GLY A 40 13.85 10.80 5.70
N THR A 41 13.76 11.23 4.43
CA THR A 41 12.56 11.05 3.62
C THR A 41 12.86 10.32 2.32
N LEU A 42 11.87 9.60 1.82
CA LEU A 42 11.89 8.93 0.51
C LEU A 42 10.65 9.29 -0.30
N ILE A 43 10.76 9.17 -1.62
CA ILE A 43 9.61 9.23 -2.52
C ILE A 43 9.29 7.81 -2.97
N GLN A 44 8.11 7.33 -2.63
CA GLN A 44 7.57 6.04 -3.03
C GLN A 44 6.74 6.21 -4.30
N TYR A 45 7.17 5.58 -5.39
CA TYR A 45 6.47 5.56 -6.68
C TYR A 45 5.71 4.24 -6.84
N PHE A 46 4.44 4.30 -7.17
CA PHE A 46 3.55 3.15 -7.40
C PHE A 46 3.55 2.77 -8.87
N LYS A 47 4.01 1.54 -9.16
CA LYS A 47 4.08 0.97 -10.50
C LYS A 47 2.73 0.37 -10.91
N ASP A 48 2.53 0.23 -12.22
CA ASP A 48 1.40 -0.54 -12.79
C ASP A 48 1.70 -2.04 -12.87
N ASP A 49 2.92 -2.45 -12.55
CA ASP A 49 3.31 -3.85 -12.54
C ASP A 49 2.51 -4.64 -11.50
N ALA A 50 1.96 -5.76 -11.94
CA ALA A 50 1.33 -6.78 -11.11
C ALA A 50 2.12 -8.07 -11.22
N THR A 51 2.48 -8.65 -10.07
CA THR A 51 3.18 -9.93 -10.01
C THR A 51 2.44 -10.88 -9.06
N ALA A 52 2.41 -12.15 -9.41
CA ALA A 52 1.87 -13.21 -8.56
C ALA A 52 2.74 -14.47 -8.66
N PHE A 53 2.60 -15.38 -7.65
CA PHE A 53 3.30 -16.67 -7.61
C PHE A 53 4.82 -16.50 -7.77
N ASP A 54 5.43 -15.73 -6.85
CA ASP A 54 6.87 -15.46 -6.79
C ASP A 54 7.47 -14.93 -8.10
N GLY A 55 6.67 -14.13 -8.80
CA GLY A 55 7.08 -13.47 -10.04
C GLY A 55 6.92 -14.31 -11.31
N THR A 56 6.34 -15.51 -11.25
CA THR A 56 6.07 -16.33 -12.45
C THR A 56 4.95 -15.75 -13.31
N LYS A 57 3.99 -15.04 -12.69
CA LYS A 57 2.92 -14.32 -13.39
C LYS A 57 3.16 -12.83 -13.30
N LYS A 58 3.27 -12.17 -14.45
CA LYS A 58 3.52 -10.72 -14.54
C LYS A 58 2.60 -10.08 -15.58
N ALA A 59 2.12 -8.88 -15.28
CA ALA A 59 1.39 -8.02 -16.22
C ALA A 59 1.60 -6.55 -15.85
N VAL A 60 1.36 -5.66 -16.80
CA VAL A 60 1.22 -4.23 -16.55
C VAL A 60 -0.27 -3.91 -16.59
N LEU A 61 -0.81 -3.41 -15.49
CA LEU A 61 -2.21 -3.05 -15.32
C LEU A 61 -2.31 -1.52 -15.27
N GLU A 62 -2.55 -0.90 -16.41
CA GLU A 62 -2.56 0.55 -16.54
C GLU A 62 -3.53 1.19 -15.54
N GLY A 63 -3.04 2.20 -14.79
CA GLY A 63 -3.81 2.89 -13.76
C GLY A 63 -3.76 2.26 -12.36
N LYS A 64 -3.28 1.02 -12.21
CA LYS A 64 -3.20 0.33 -10.90
C LYS A 64 -2.44 1.16 -9.86
N GLY A 65 -1.28 1.68 -10.23
CA GLY A 65 -0.45 2.48 -9.33
C GLY A 65 -1.12 3.76 -8.86
N VAL A 66 -1.92 4.41 -9.72
CA VAL A 66 -2.69 5.60 -9.36
C VAL A 66 -3.76 5.27 -8.32
N ILE A 67 -4.50 4.18 -8.52
CA ILE A 67 -5.57 3.76 -7.62
C ILE A 67 -4.98 3.35 -6.26
N ASN A 68 -3.95 2.51 -6.25
CA ASN A 68 -3.29 2.05 -5.03
C ASN A 68 -2.69 3.22 -4.24
N ASN A 69 -2.03 4.18 -4.91
CA ASN A 69 -1.51 5.39 -4.28
C ASN A 69 -2.62 6.17 -3.54
N ARG A 70 -3.78 6.36 -4.17
CA ARG A 70 -4.89 7.11 -3.57
C ARG A 70 -5.57 6.36 -2.43
N ILE A 71 -5.77 5.05 -2.55
CA ILE A 71 -6.34 4.22 -1.48
C ILE A 71 -5.39 4.20 -0.28
N SER A 72 -4.09 4.00 -0.51
CA SER A 72 -3.09 3.99 0.55
C SER A 72 -2.99 5.34 1.27
N GLU A 73 -2.95 6.47 0.54
CA GLU A 73 -3.03 7.81 1.14
C GLU A 73 -4.25 7.95 2.05
N TYR A 74 -5.43 7.56 1.55
CA TYR A 74 -6.69 7.70 2.28
C TYR A 74 -6.68 6.90 3.60
N ILE A 75 -6.18 5.67 3.55
CA ILE A 75 -6.13 4.77 4.70
C ILE A 75 -5.03 5.22 5.69
N MET A 76 -3.79 5.44 5.21
CA MET A 76 -2.66 5.82 6.05
C MET A 76 -2.90 7.14 6.81
N THR A 77 -3.53 8.11 6.15
CA THR A 77 -3.92 9.39 6.80
C THR A 77 -4.89 9.16 7.96
N ARG A 78 -5.88 8.27 7.79
CA ARG A 78 -6.87 7.98 8.84
C ARG A 78 -6.30 7.15 9.97
N LEU A 79 -5.42 6.22 9.67
CA LEU A 79 -4.68 5.45 10.67
C LEU A 79 -3.84 6.36 11.56
N ASN A 80 -3.14 7.35 10.98
CA ASN A 80 -2.43 8.37 11.76
C ASN A 80 -3.38 9.14 12.69
N ALA A 81 -4.57 9.50 12.21
CA ALA A 81 -5.55 10.25 13.00
C ALA A 81 -6.08 9.48 14.24
N ILE A 82 -6.10 8.14 14.18
CA ILE A 82 -6.46 7.26 15.30
C ILE A 82 -5.26 6.78 16.12
N GLY A 83 -4.06 7.34 15.86
CA GLY A 83 -2.84 7.05 16.61
C GLY A 83 -2.09 5.78 16.18
N VAL A 84 -2.40 5.20 15.02
CA VAL A 84 -1.57 4.19 14.37
C VAL A 84 -0.55 4.92 13.50
N GLN A 85 0.62 5.16 14.08
CA GLN A 85 1.67 5.91 13.41
C GLN A 85 2.23 5.12 12.22
N ASN A 86 2.46 5.83 11.12
CA ASN A 86 2.96 5.23 9.89
C ASN A 86 3.95 6.16 9.16
N HIS A 87 4.59 5.64 8.14
CA HIS A 87 5.62 6.34 7.39
C HIS A 87 5.08 7.39 6.40
N PHE A 88 3.78 7.39 6.11
CA PHE A 88 3.18 8.32 5.15
C PHE A 88 3.25 9.76 5.64
N ILE A 89 3.72 10.67 4.78
CA ILE A 89 3.76 12.11 5.03
C ILE A 89 2.69 12.81 4.19
N LYS A 90 2.77 12.70 2.86
CA LYS A 90 1.80 13.29 1.94
C LYS A 90 1.91 12.70 0.54
N ARG A 91 0.83 12.80 -0.24
CA ARG A 91 0.86 12.49 -1.66
C ARG A 91 1.52 13.64 -2.44
N MET A 92 2.44 13.30 -3.33
CA MET A 92 3.19 14.25 -4.17
C MET A 92 2.59 14.37 -5.56
N SER A 93 2.16 13.25 -6.15
CA SER A 93 1.59 13.19 -7.49
C SER A 93 0.55 12.08 -7.61
N LEU A 94 0.08 11.78 -8.82
CA LEU A 94 -0.84 10.67 -9.05
C LEU A 94 -0.25 9.32 -8.64
N ARG A 95 1.08 9.16 -8.70
CA ARG A 95 1.80 7.90 -8.46
C ARG A 95 2.82 7.97 -7.33
N GLU A 96 3.00 9.11 -6.69
CA GLU A 96 4.09 9.33 -5.73
C GLU A 96 3.58 9.78 -4.38
N GLN A 97 4.19 9.25 -3.33
CA GLN A 97 4.04 9.66 -1.94
C GLN A 97 5.40 10.06 -1.37
N LEU A 98 5.42 11.11 -0.57
CA LEU A 98 6.52 11.39 0.34
C LEU A 98 6.29 10.57 1.61
N ILE A 99 7.30 9.81 2.00
CA ILE A 99 7.27 8.94 3.17
C ILE A 99 8.49 9.20 4.04
N LYS A 100 8.41 8.86 5.31
CA LYS A 100 9.58 8.77 6.18
C LYS A 100 10.46 7.61 5.74
N GLU A 101 11.76 7.81 5.73
CA GLU A 101 12.71 6.72 5.62
C GLU A 101 12.67 5.89 6.90
N VAL A 102 12.50 4.58 6.75
CA VAL A 102 12.46 3.64 7.87
C VAL A 102 13.37 2.46 7.57
N GLU A 103 14.01 1.93 8.60
CA GLU A 103 14.71 0.64 8.52
C GLU A 103 13.67 -0.48 8.55
N ILE A 104 13.41 -1.09 7.40
CA ILE A 104 12.40 -2.14 7.28
C ILE A 104 12.78 -3.35 8.15
N ILE A 105 11.86 -3.76 9.01
CA ILE A 105 11.92 -5.05 9.69
C ILE A 105 11.66 -6.13 8.63
N PRO A 106 12.53 -7.15 8.48
CA PRO A 106 12.44 -8.10 7.37
C PRO A 106 11.31 -9.12 7.55
N LEU A 107 10.13 -8.63 7.94
CA LEU A 107 8.93 -9.42 8.19
C LEU A 107 7.74 -8.84 7.44
N GLU A 108 6.95 -9.73 6.85
CA GLU A 108 5.57 -9.46 6.46
C GLU A 108 4.64 -9.92 7.58
N VAL A 109 3.74 -9.05 8.01
CA VAL A 109 2.74 -9.36 9.05
C VAL A 109 1.38 -9.48 8.38
N VAL A 110 0.75 -10.65 8.51
CA VAL A 110 -0.54 -10.95 7.88
C VAL A 110 -1.59 -11.13 8.97
N CYS A 111 -2.67 -10.34 8.89
CA CYS A 111 -3.85 -10.51 9.75
C CYS A 111 -4.97 -11.17 8.96
N ARG A 112 -5.57 -12.22 9.51
CA ARG A 112 -6.61 -13.02 8.84
C ARG A 112 -7.89 -13.07 9.67
N ASN A 113 -9.01 -12.72 9.02
CA ASN A 113 -10.35 -12.77 9.60
C ASN A 113 -11.17 -13.93 9.04
N ILE A 114 -10.91 -14.29 7.77
CA ILE A 114 -11.64 -15.32 7.03
C ILE A 114 -10.61 -16.23 6.37
N ALA A 115 -10.87 -17.52 6.35
CA ALA A 115 -9.98 -18.49 5.72
C ALA A 115 -9.92 -18.26 4.20
N ALA A 116 -8.73 -17.99 3.68
CA ALA A 116 -8.47 -17.83 2.26
C ALA A 116 -7.00 -18.10 1.93
N GLY A 117 -6.70 -18.31 0.65
CA GLY A 117 -5.34 -18.39 0.13
C GLY A 117 -4.50 -19.48 0.81
N SER A 118 -3.32 -19.11 1.34
CA SER A 118 -2.37 -20.06 1.94
C SER A 118 -2.87 -20.68 3.24
N LEU A 119 -3.68 -19.96 4.04
CA LEU A 119 -4.24 -20.49 5.28
C LEU A 119 -5.17 -21.67 4.99
N SER A 120 -6.11 -21.51 4.06
CA SER A 120 -7.02 -22.58 3.64
C SER A 120 -6.26 -23.80 3.13
N LYS A 121 -5.22 -23.59 2.35
CA LYS A 121 -4.40 -24.68 1.81
C LYS A 121 -3.61 -25.42 2.89
N ARG A 122 -3.00 -24.68 3.85
CA ARG A 122 -2.17 -25.27 4.90
C ARG A 122 -2.96 -26.12 5.89
N PHE A 123 -4.16 -25.65 6.24
CA PHE A 123 -4.95 -26.28 7.30
C PHE A 123 -6.17 -27.05 6.79
N GLY A 124 -6.39 -27.11 5.46
CA GLY A 124 -7.56 -27.77 4.89
C GLY A 124 -8.89 -27.11 5.25
N ILE A 125 -8.88 -25.83 5.65
CA ILE A 125 -10.08 -25.08 6.02
C ILE A 125 -10.75 -24.56 4.75
N PRO A 126 -12.08 -24.73 4.59
CA PRO A 126 -12.81 -24.20 3.43
C PRO A 126 -12.61 -22.69 3.27
N GLU A 127 -12.37 -22.26 2.02
CA GLU A 127 -12.31 -20.81 1.71
C GLU A 127 -13.64 -20.15 2.05
N GLY A 128 -13.60 -19.00 2.70
CA GLY A 128 -14.78 -18.25 3.11
C GLY A 128 -15.27 -18.56 4.52
N GLN A 129 -14.68 -19.54 5.21
CA GLN A 129 -15.01 -19.81 6.60
C GLN A 129 -14.48 -18.68 7.50
N THR A 130 -15.38 -18.05 8.27
CA THR A 130 -15.00 -17.07 9.29
C THR A 130 -14.18 -17.73 10.37
N LEU A 131 -13.07 -17.11 10.73
CA LEU A 131 -12.21 -17.61 11.81
C LEU A 131 -12.81 -17.25 13.18
N PRO A 132 -12.61 -18.07 14.22
CA PRO A 132 -13.12 -17.79 15.56
C PRO A 132 -12.58 -16.49 16.16
N ARG A 133 -11.41 -16.06 15.73
CA ARG A 133 -10.75 -14.79 16.05
C ARG A 133 -9.82 -14.42 14.92
N SER A 134 -9.40 -13.15 14.84
CA SER A 134 -8.33 -12.74 13.94
C SER A 134 -7.03 -13.46 14.29
N ILE A 135 -6.31 -13.96 13.28
CA ILE A 135 -5.03 -14.64 13.40
C ILE A 135 -3.95 -13.72 12.83
N ILE A 136 -2.86 -13.54 13.55
CA ILE A 136 -1.66 -12.86 13.05
C ILE A 136 -0.60 -13.90 12.72
N GLU A 137 0.02 -13.77 11.55
CA GLU A 137 1.09 -14.63 11.07
C GLU A 137 2.27 -13.77 10.64
N PHE A 138 3.47 -14.25 10.90
CA PHE A 138 4.72 -13.64 10.45
C PHE A 138 5.34 -14.44 9.31
N TYR A 139 5.84 -13.73 8.31
CA TYR A 139 6.56 -14.31 7.18
C TYR A 139 7.90 -13.58 7.03
N LEU A 140 8.99 -14.33 6.84
CA LEU A 140 10.27 -13.72 6.50
C LEU A 140 10.20 -13.14 5.09
N LYS A 141 10.57 -11.89 4.95
CA LYS A 141 10.59 -11.18 3.67
C LYS A 141 11.85 -11.56 2.89
N ASP A 142 11.82 -12.70 2.24
CA ASP A 142 12.88 -13.20 1.37
C ASP A 142 12.30 -13.93 0.17
N ASP A 143 12.20 -13.22 -0.96
CA ASP A 143 11.67 -13.74 -2.23
C ASP A 143 12.37 -15.02 -2.70
N LYS A 144 13.67 -15.21 -2.37
CA LYS A 144 14.44 -16.39 -2.78
C LYS A 144 14.04 -17.63 -2.01
N LEU A 145 13.55 -17.44 -0.80
CA LEU A 145 13.05 -18.51 0.06
C LEU A 145 11.52 -18.69 -0.07
N GLY A 146 10.83 -17.87 -0.88
CA GLY A 146 9.38 -17.91 -1.06
C GLY A 146 8.62 -17.38 0.16
N ASP A 147 9.16 -16.39 0.84
CA ASP A 147 8.57 -15.72 2.01
C ASP A 147 8.02 -16.72 3.03
N PRO A 148 8.88 -17.57 3.68
CA PRO A 148 8.43 -18.63 4.56
C PRO A 148 7.75 -18.09 5.82
N MET A 149 6.70 -18.75 6.29
CA MET A 149 6.10 -18.47 7.59
C MET A 149 7.08 -18.79 8.72
N VAL A 150 7.18 -17.91 9.70
CA VAL A 150 8.10 -18.01 10.82
C VAL A 150 7.36 -17.86 12.16
N ALA A 151 7.88 -18.53 13.20
CA ALA A 151 7.44 -18.35 14.57
C ALA A 151 8.20 -17.17 15.22
N GLU A 152 7.66 -16.64 16.31
CA GLU A 152 8.29 -15.54 17.08
C GLU A 152 9.68 -15.95 17.59
N GLU A 153 9.88 -17.22 17.91
CA GLU A 153 11.17 -17.77 18.32
C GLU A 153 12.21 -17.65 17.19
N HIS A 154 11.82 -17.86 15.93
CA HIS A 154 12.72 -17.65 14.80
C HIS A 154 13.08 -16.17 14.69
N VAL A 155 12.09 -15.27 14.81
CA VAL A 155 12.28 -13.83 14.70
C VAL A 155 13.31 -13.33 15.71
N THR A 156 13.18 -13.76 16.97
CA THR A 156 14.08 -13.35 18.05
C THR A 156 15.45 -14.04 17.98
N ALA A 157 15.48 -15.35 17.68
CA ALA A 157 16.72 -16.12 17.58
C ALA A 157 17.64 -15.62 16.46
N PHE A 158 17.08 -15.17 15.34
CA PHE A 158 17.84 -14.61 14.23
C PHE A 158 18.00 -13.09 14.27
N ASN A 159 17.56 -12.45 15.37
CA ASN A 159 17.63 -11.00 15.57
C ASN A 159 16.97 -10.16 14.45
N TRP A 160 15.89 -10.65 13.84
CA TRP A 160 15.11 -9.87 12.88
C TRP A 160 14.29 -8.78 13.56
N ALA A 161 13.73 -9.09 14.74
CA ALA A 161 13.11 -8.13 15.64
C ALA A 161 13.26 -8.57 17.10
N GLN A 162 13.18 -7.59 18.02
CA GLN A 162 13.11 -7.82 19.47
C GLN A 162 11.71 -8.21 19.89
N THR A 163 11.58 -8.89 21.03
CA THR A 163 10.26 -9.30 21.57
C THR A 163 9.30 -8.11 21.68
N GLN A 164 9.77 -6.97 22.19
CA GLN A 164 8.94 -5.76 22.29
C GLN A 164 8.46 -5.25 20.92
N GLU A 165 9.28 -5.34 19.88
CA GLU A 165 8.89 -4.94 18.53
C GLU A 165 7.84 -5.90 17.95
N ILE A 166 7.92 -7.20 18.27
CA ILE A 166 6.89 -8.18 17.89
C ILE A 166 5.56 -7.82 18.55
N ASP A 167 5.57 -7.55 19.86
CA ASP A 167 4.38 -7.14 20.60
C ASP A 167 3.77 -5.84 20.02
N ASP A 168 4.60 -4.85 19.70
CA ASP A 168 4.18 -3.59 19.09
C ASP A 168 3.57 -3.81 17.70
N MET A 169 4.19 -4.63 16.85
CA MET A 169 3.66 -4.99 15.54
C MET A 169 2.31 -5.72 15.65
N MET A 170 2.18 -6.66 16.57
CA MET A 170 0.92 -7.37 16.80
C MET A 170 -0.19 -6.44 17.27
N ALA A 171 0.09 -5.59 18.26
CA ALA A 171 -0.87 -4.62 18.79
C ALA A 171 -1.30 -3.61 17.72
N MET A 172 -0.36 -3.08 16.92
CA MET A 172 -0.69 -2.20 15.81
C MET A 172 -1.49 -2.91 14.72
N THR A 173 -1.12 -4.15 14.37
CA THR A 173 -1.83 -4.94 13.35
C THR A 173 -3.28 -5.17 13.74
N LEU A 174 -3.59 -5.47 15.01
CA LEU A 174 -4.97 -5.62 15.49
C LEU A 174 -5.74 -4.30 15.39
N ARG A 175 -5.12 -3.17 15.76
CA ARG A 175 -5.77 -1.85 15.62
C ARG A 175 -6.02 -1.49 14.15
N VAL A 176 -5.08 -1.82 13.26
CA VAL A 176 -5.26 -1.68 11.80
C VAL A 176 -6.43 -2.56 11.35
N ASN A 177 -6.50 -3.82 11.82
CA ASN A 177 -7.58 -4.74 11.50
C ASN A 177 -8.95 -4.21 11.88
N ASP A 178 -9.11 -3.73 13.10
CA ASP A 178 -10.38 -3.19 13.60
C ASP A 178 -10.82 -1.98 12.78
N PHE A 179 -9.88 -1.06 12.49
CA PHE A 179 -10.14 0.10 11.65
C PHE A 179 -10.54 -0.29 10.23
N LEU A 180 -9.77 -1.17 9.57
CA LEU A 180 -10.05 -1.58 8.20
C LEU A 180 -11.34 -2.38 8.08
N SER A 181 -11.64 -3.25 9.04
CA SER A 181 -12.89 -4.02 9.09
C SER A 181 -14.10 -3.09 9.17
N GLY A 182 -14.04 -2.06 10.03
CA GLY A 182 -15.08 -1.04 10.13
C GLY A 182 -15.19 -0.20 8.86
N LEU A 183 -14.05 0.27 8.33
CA LEU A 183 -14.00 1.12 7.13
C LEU A 183 -14.60 0.41 5.90
N PHE A 184 -14.14 -0.80 5.63
CA PHE A 184 -14.62 -1.58 4.49
C PHE A 184 -16.05 -2.08 4.69
N GLY A 185 -16.39 -2.54 5.91
CA GLY A 185 -17.74 -2.96 6.25
C GLY A 185 -18.79 -1.87 6.05
N ALA A 186 -18.47 -0.63 6.38
CA ALA A 186 -19.35 0.52 6.18
C ALA A 186 -19.72 0.78 4.71
N VAL A 187 -18.93 0.26 3.77
CA VAL A 187 -19.14 0.43 2.32
C VAL A 187 -19.47 -0.89 1.61
N GLY A 188 -19.91 -1.91 2.36
CA GLY A 188 -20.32 -3.20 1.82
C GLY A 188 -19.17 -4.06 1.27
N ILE A 189 -17.99 -3.94 1.87
CA ILE A 189 -16.81 -4.74 1.53
C ILE A 189 -16.39 -5.54 2.77
N THR A 190 -16.14 -6.82 2.59
CA THR A 190 -15.62 -7.71 3.63
C THR A 190 -14.09 -7.75 3.57
N LEU A 191 -13.44 -7.41 4.67
CA LEU A 191 -11.99 -7.58 4.84
C LEU A 191 -11.70 -9.03 5.23
N VAL A 192 -11.15 -9.79 4.31
CA VAL A 192 -10.81 -11.22 4.50
C VAL A 192 -9.48 -11.36 5.23
N ASP A 193 -8.45 -10.76 4.71
CA ASP A 193 -7.13 -10.65 5.30
C ASP A 193 -6.36 -9.46 4.69
N PHE A 194 -5.26 -9.10 5.33
CA PHE A 194 -4.33 -8.12 4.77
C PHE A 194 -2.91 -8.40 5.24
N LYS A 195 -1.95 -7.91 4.46
CA LYS A 195 -0.52 -7.91 4.75
C LYS A 195 -0.04 -6.48 4.98
N VAL A 196 0.77 -6.30 6.00
CA VAL A 196 1.47 -5.05 6.30
C VAL A 196 2.95 -5.30 6.57
N GLU A 197 3.74 -4.25 6.44
CA GLU A 197 5.14 -4.23 6.78
C GLU A 197 5.39 -3.14 7.82
N TYR A 198 6.47 -3.29 8.57
CA TYR A 198 6.86 -2.37 9.62
C TYR A 198 8.33 -1.96 9.46
N GLY A 199 8.66 -0.80 9.97
CA GLY A 199 10.04 -0.33 9.97
C GLY A 199 10.35 0.50 11.21
N ARG A 200 11.65 0.57 11.55
CA ARG A 200 12.18 1.36 12.65
C ARG A 200 12.48 2.78 12.20
N VAL A 201 12.11 3.74 13.02
CA VAL A 201 12.62 5.10 12.96
C VAL A 201 13.44 5.34 14.21
N TRP A 202 14.64 5.84 14.03
CA TRP A 202 15.54 6.15 15.12
C TRP A 202 15.39 7.62 15.53
N GLU A 203 15.08 7.84 16.79
CA GLU A 203 15.00 9.17 17.40
C GLU A 203 16.02 9.21 18.55
N ASN A 204 17.22 9.73 18.28
CA ASN A 204 18.40 9.63 19.15
C ASN A 204 18.76 8.15 19.41
N ASP A 205 18.74 7.71 20.67
CA ASP A 205 19.11 6.34 21.09
C ASP A 205 17.91 5.37 21.12
N PHE A 206 16.71 5.82 20.76
CA PHE A 206 15.50 5.01 20.79
C PHE A 206 14.99 4.72 19.39
N SER A 207 14.61 3.47 19.16
CA SER A 207 13.86 3.10 17.96
C SER A 207 12.38 3.02 18.25
N ARG A 208 11.58 3.39 17.26
CA ARG A 208 10.12 3.25 17.30
C ARG A 208 9.66 2.55 16.03
N VAL A 209 8.77 1.57 16.21
CA VAL A 209 8.15 0.85 15.10
C VAL A 209 7.03 1.68 14.48
N LEU A 210 7.06 1.84 13.16
CA LEU A 210 6.01 2.47 12.37
C LEU A 210 5.46 1.48 11.36
N LEU A 211 4.16 1.61 11.07
CA LEU A 211 3.55 0.95 9.92
C LEU A 211 4.15 1.53 8.63
N ALA A 212 4.59 0.67 7.75
CA ALA A 212 5.24 1.01 6.49
C ALA A 212 4.49 0.39 5.29
N ASP A 213 5.12 0.42 4.12
CA ASP A 213 4.63 -0.08 2.84
C ASP A 213 3.31 0.59 2.41
N GLU A 214 2.31 -0.18 2.02
CA GLU A 214 1.01 0.32 1.57
C GLU A 214 -0.14 -0.48 2.19
N ILE A 215 -1.33 0.13 2.21
CA ILE A 215 -2.59 -0.59 2.37
C ILE A 215 -3.45 -0.30 1.15
N SER A 216 -3.67 -1.34 0.34
CA SER A 216 -4.38 -1.25 -0.94
C SER A 216 -4.96 -2.62 -1.33
N PRO A 217 -5.72 -2.72 -2.42
CA PRO A 217 -6.16 -4.02 -2.94
C PRO A 217 -5.03 -4.97 -3.34
N ASP A 218 -3.78 -4.49 -3.46
CA ASP A 218 -2.61 -5.35 -3.64
C ASP A 218 -2.17 -6.06 -2.35
N SER A 219 -2.39 -5.44 -1.19
CA SER A 219 -2.01 -5.96 0.13
C SER A 219 -3.19 -6.50 0.95
N CYS A 220 -4.44 -6.28 0.51
CA CYS A 220 -5.65 -6.77 1.17
C CYS A 220 -6.40 -7.77 0.29
N ARG A 221 -7.07 -8.76 0.90
CA ARG A 221 -8.18 -9.49 0.29
C ARG A 221 -9.48 -8.84 0.67
N LEU A 222 -10.19 -8.37 -0.34
CA LEU A 222 -11.43 -7.62 -0.23
C LEU A 222 -12.51 -8.31 -1.05
N TRP A 223 -13.61 -8.69 -0.40
CA TRP A 223 -14.73 -9.32 -1.08
C TRP A 223 -15.96 -8.43 -0.99
N ASP A 224 -16.75 -8.39 -2.03
CA ASP A 224 -18.10 -7.80 -1.98
C ASP A 224 -18.92 -8.53 -0.92
N ALA A 225 -19.52 -7.79 0.02
CA ALA A 225 -20.21 -8.40 1.17
C ALA A 225 -21.50 -9.14 0.79
N ALA A 226 -22.12 -8.78 -0.35
CA ALA A 226 -23.35 -9.40 -0.80
C ALA A 226 -23.10 -10.61 -1.71
N THR A 227 -22.09 -10.54 -2.59
CA THR A 227 -21.85 -11.52 -3.65
C THR A 227 -20.63 -12.40 -3.42
N ASN A 228 -19.75 -12.04 -2.48
CA ASN A 228 -18.42 -12.63 -2.27
C ASN A 228 -17.49 -12.51 -3.50
N GLU A 229 -17.80 -11.60 -4.43
CA GLU A 229 -16.93 -11.31 -5.56
C GLU A 229 -15.61 -10.70 -5.07
N LYS A 230 -14.50 -11.11 -5.68
CA LYS A 230 -13.15 -10.63 -5.31
C LYS A 230 -12.96 -9.21 -5.86
N LEU A 231 -12.57 -8.27 -5.00
CA LEU A 231 -12.31 -6.87 -5.34
C LEU A 231 -10.82 -6.51 -5.21
N ASP A 232 -9.95 -7.50 -5.19
CA ASP A 232 -8.54 -7.42 -4.87
C ASP A 232 -7.65 -8.17 -5.87
N LYS A 233 -6.36 -8.29 -5.54
CA LYS A 233 -5.33 -8.94 -6.37
C LYS A 233 -5.61 -10.42 -6.68
N ASP A 234 -6.51 -11.08 -5.96
CA ASP A 234 -6.88 -12.47 -6.28
C ASP A 234 -7.57 -12.56 -7.65
N ARG A 235 -8.17 -11.49 -8.16
CA ARG A 235 -8.64 -11.44 -9.56
C ARG A 235 -7.51 -11.67 -10.54
N PHE A 236 -6.35 -11.04 -10.32
CA PHE A 236 -5.16 -11.25 -11.13
C PHE A 236 -4.57 -12.64 -10.90
N ARG A 237 -4.47 -13.09 -9.64
CA ARG A 237 -3.91 -14.42 -9.32
C ARG A 237 -4.69 -15.56 -9.95
N ARG A 238 -6.03 -15.43 -10.02
CA ARG A 238 -6.96 -16.49 -10.44
C ARG A 238 -7.53 -16.30 -11.86
N ASP A 239 -7.01 -15.36 -12.65
CA ASP A 239 -7.46 -15.04 -14.00
C ASP A 239 -8.96 -14.69 -14.11
N LEU A 240 -9.49 -13.98 -13.11
CA LEU A 240 -10.91 -13.59 -13.07
C LEU A 240 -11.23 -12.35 -13.92
N GLY A 241 -10.21 -11.69 -14.50
CA GLY A 241 -10.37 -10.46 -15.28
C GLY A 241 -10.79 -9.25 -14.45
N ASN A 242 -11.02 -8.10 -15.10
CA ASN A 242 -11.55 -6.85 -14.52
C ASN A 242 -10.85 -6.39 -13.24
N VAL A 243 -9.49 -6.48 -13.20
CA VAL A 243 -8.72 -6.15 -11.99
C VAL A 243 -8.81 -4.65 -11.69
N ILE A 244 -8.64 -3.81 -12.71
CA ILE A 244 -8.65 -2.34 -12.55
C ILE A 244 -10.05 -1.85 -12.20
N GLU A 245 -11.09 -2.41 -12.82
CA GLU A 245 -12.47 -2.10 -12.50
C GLU A 245 -12.79 -2.41 -11.04
N SER A 246 -12.32 -3.54 -10.53
CA SER A 246 -12.52 -3.93 -9.13
C SER A 246 -11.77 -3.00 -8.15
N TYR A 247 -10.53 -2.61 -8.46
CA TYR A 247 -9.80 -1.62 -7.65
C TYR A 247 -10.47 -0.25 -7.68
N THR A 248 -10.97 0.15 -8.85
CA THR A 248 -11.75 1.38 -9.02
C THR A 248 -13.03 1.34 -8.20
N GLU A 249 -13.72 0.20 -8.17
CA GLU A 249 -14.92 0.01 -7.35
C GLU A 249 -14.62 0.16 -5.85
N VAL A 250 -13.52 -0.40 -5.36
CA VAL A 250 -13.08 -0.17 -3.98
C VAL A 250 -12.87 1.33 -3.73
N ALA A 251 -12.14 2.03 -4.61
CA ALA A 251 -11.89 3.46 -4.48
C ALA A 251 -13.19 4.29 -4.55
N ARG A 252 -14.12 3.91 -5.42
CA ARG A 252 -15.45 4.55 -5.54
C ARG A 252 -16.28 4.39 -4.27
N ARG A 253 -16.38 3.18 -3.72
CA ARG A 253 -17.10 2.92 -2.47
C ARG A 253 -16.52 3.67 -1.28
N LEU A 254 -15.20 3.81 -1.23
CA LEU A 254 -14.51 4.62 -0.21
C LEU A 254 -14.68 6.14 -0.41
N GLY A 255 -15.33 6.59 -1.50
CA GLY A 255 -15.50 8.01 -1.83
C GLY A 255 -14.22 8.73 -2.27
N ILE A 256 -13.19 7.97 -2.66
CA ILE A 256 -11.88 8.51 -3.06
C ILE A 256 -11.88 8.99 -4.51
N MET A 257 -12.61 8.30 -5.37
CA MET A 257 -12.77 8.63 -6.79
C MET A 257 -14.25 8.85 -7.07
N LYS A 258 -14.57 10.00 -7.67
CA LYS A 258 -15.88 10.22 -8.28
C LYS A 258 -15.98 9.30 -9.50
N GLU A 259 -17.20 8.89 -9.85
CA GLU A 259 -17.46 8.11 -11.09
C GLU A 259 -16.72 8.77 -12.26
N MET A 260 -15.96 7.97 -13.02
CA MET A 260 -15.48 8.42 -14.30
C MET A 260 -16.72 8.69 -15.16
N PRO A 261 -16.87 9.88 -15.78
CA PRO A 261 -17.98 10.10 -16.67
C PRO A 261 -17.93 8.99 -17.74
N THR A 262 -19.00 8.25 -17.84
CA THR A 262 -19.19 7.25 -18.91
C THR A 262 -19.03 7.99 -20.22
N VAL A 263 -17.96 7.70 -20.97
CA VAL A 263 -17.82 8.19 -22.34
C VAL A 263 -18.95 7.53 -23.10
N ILE A 264 -20.04 8.28 -23.32
CA ILE A 264 -21.10 7.88 -24.24
C ILE A 264 -20.40 7.80 -25.59
N GLN A 265 -20.15 6.60 -26.07
CA GLN A 265 -19.84 6.40 -27.49
C GLN A 265 -21.06 6.86 -28.26
N GLY A 266 -21.00 8.12 -28.70
CA GLY A 266 -21.97 8.68 -29.62
C GLY A 266 -21.93 7.87 -30.92
N GLY A 267 -22.92 7.02 -31.11
CA GLY A 267 -23.15 6.38 -32.39
C GLY A 267 -23.41 7.48 -33.43
N ILE A 268 -22.52 7.54 -34.41
CA ILE A 268 -22.77 8.29 -35.64
C ILE A 268 -23.75 7.46 -36.44
N HIS A 269 -24.97 7.99 -36.63
CA HIS A 269 -25.90 7.54 -37.64
C HIS A 269 -25.58 8.22 -38.97
#